data_980baea8f21b1fd4ab323fd8e725fdad
#
_entry.id   980baea8f21b1fd4ab323fd8e725fdad
#
_cell.length_a   1.000
_cell.length_b   1.000
_cell.length_c   1.000
_cell.angle_alpha   90.00
_cell.angle_beta   90.00
_cell.angle_gamma   90.00
#
_symmetry.space_group_name_H-M   'P 1'
#
loop_
_entity.id
_entity.type
_entity.pdbx_description
1 polymer ?
#
loop_
_entity_poly.entity_id
_entity_poly.type
_entity_poly.pdbx_seq_one_letter_code
_entity_poly.pdbx_strand_id
1 'polypeptide(L)'
;KLFFEAHWIYRSRLDEMREFFGIPIVYKTGAETFDYHFREHYLNKHADFRDAEELSRYFDSPCLMVGIQGQTKEMIQNDIRLLKQFFKLGTINVFTNNSTDVKRDEELVKWFLEEYRELEHDPSIEVLYENTDFGVGD
;
A
#
# COMPACT_ATOMS: atom_id res chain seq x y z
N LYS A 1 13.31 -11.07 -13.67
CA LYS A 1 13.02 -9.92 -12.81
C LYS A 1 12.86 -10.38 -11.36
N LEU A 2 13.55 -9.74 -10.45
CA LEU A 2 13.52 -10.06 -9.03
C LEU A 2 12.61 -9.07 -8.30
N PHE A 3 11.73 -9.58 -7.43
CA PHE A 3 10.91 -8.75 -6.54
C PHE A 3 11.51 -8.81 -5.14
N PHE A 4 11.73 -7.67 -4.54
CA PHE A 4 12.36 -7.59 -3.22
C PHE A 4 11.61 -6.58 -2.35
N GLU A 5 11.22 -7.00 -1.16
CA GLU A 5 10.53 -6.14 -0.22
C GLU A 5 11.52 -5.56 0.78
N ALA A 6 11.47 -4.25 0.98
CA ALA A 6 12.34 -3.57 1.93
C ALA A 6 11.61 -2.44 2.62
N HIS A 7 11.97 -2.20 3.87
CA HIS A 7 11.45 -1.08 4.63
C HIS A 7 12.10 0.23 4.17
N TRP A 8 11.38 1.34 4.31
CA TRP A 8 11.84 2.68 3.96
C TRP A 8 13.23 3.02 4.51
N ILE A 9 13.54 2.55 5.72
CA ILE A 9 14.82 2.86 6.36
C ILE A 9 16.03 2.32 5.59
N TYR A 10 15.82 1.34 4.72
CA TYR A 10 16.91 0.73 3.93
C TYR A 10 17.09 1.34 2.55
N ARG A 11 16.38 2.43 2.25
CA ARG A 11 16.38 3.03 0.91
C ARG A 11 17.77 3.33 0.34
N SER A 12 18.70 3.69 1.20
CA SER A 12 20.05 4.04 0.76
C SER A 12 20.87 2.85 0.26
N ARG A 13 20.40 1.63 0.52
CA ARG A 13 21.12 0.41 0.13
C ARG A 13 20.59 -0.24 -1.14
N LEU A 14 19.51 0.29 -1.68
CA LEU A 14 18.83 -0.36 -2.81
C LEU A 14 19.68 -0.36 -4.08
N ASP A 15 20.43 0.70 -4.33
CA ASP A 15 21.29 0.78 -5.50
C ASP A 15 22.46 -0.22 -5.42
N GLU A 16 23.03 -0.41 -4.23
CA GLU A 16 24.07 -1.41 -4.02
C GLU A 16 23.56 -2.81 -4.32
N MET A 17 22.32 -3.10 -3.94
CA MET A 17 21.71 -4.40 -4.21
C MET A 17 21.48 -4.61 -5.71
N ARG A 18 21.07 -3.56 -6.44
CA ARG A 18 20.92 -3.65 -7.89
C ARG A 18 22.24 -4.00 -8.56
N GLU A 19 23.32 -3.34 -8.14
CA GLU A 19 24.65 -3.61 -8.68
C GLU A 19 25.12 -5.02 -8.35
N PHE A 20 24.87 -5.44 -7.11
CA PHE A 20 25.30 -6.77 -6.66
C PHE A 20 24.65 -7.90 -7.47
N PHE A 21 23.33 -7.82 -7.67
CA PHE A 21 22.62 -8.89 -8.38
C PHE A 21 22.75 -8.82 -9.90
N GLY A 22 22.98 -7.63 -10.45
CA GLY A 22 23.16 -7.46 -11.89
C GLY A 22 21.93 -7.78 -12.73
N ILE A 23 20.74 -7.85 -12.13
CA ILE A 23 19.47 -8.10 -12.82
C ILE A 23 18.45 -7.06 -12.36
N PRO A 24 17.39 -6.83 -13.16
CA PRO A 24 16.35 -5.89 -12.77
C PRO A 24 15.65 -6.31 -11.47
N ILE A 25 15.53 -5.37 -10.53
CA ILE A 25 14.87 -5.60 -9.25
C ILE A 25 13.68 -4.65 -9.14
N VAL A 26 12.52 -5.18 -8.75
CA VAL A 26 11.35 -4.38 -8.38
C VAL A 26 11.34 -4.28 -6.86
N TYR A 27 11.50 -3.08 -6.34
CA TYR A 27 11.49 -2.86 -4.89
C TYR A 27 10.08 -2.54 -4.41
N LYS A 28 9.59 -3.38 -3.49
CA LYS A 28 8.29 -3.22 -2.84
C LYS A 28 8.51 -2.71 -1.42
N THR A 29 7.56 -1.92 -0.93
CA THR A 29 7.62 -1.45 0.46
C THR A 29 6.23 -1.28 1.04
N GLY A 30 6.06 -1.55 2.33
CA GLY A 30 4.83 -1.29 3.04
C GLY A 30 4.75 0.20 3.38
N ALA A 31 3.81 0.90 2.75
CA ALA A 31 3.60 2.32 2.99
C ALA A 31 2.38 2.58 3.87
N GLU A 32 1.41 1.71 3.87
CA GLU A 32 0.12 1.79 4.55
C GLU A 32 -0.75 2.92 3.98
N THR A 33 -0.29 4.16 4.02
CA THR A 33 -0.97 5.32 3.46
C THR A 33 0.07 6.40 3.13
N PHE A 34 -0.26 7.27 2.17
CA PHE A 34 0.56 8.44 1.89
C PHE A 34 0.25 9.61 2.84
N ASP A 35 -0.79 9.50 3.66
CA ASP A 35 -1.08 10.50 4.67
C ASP A 35 -0.06 10.40 5.80
N TYR A 36 0.81 11.40 5.89
CA TYR A 36 1.94 11.39 6.82
C TYR A 36 1.47 11.27 8.27
N HIS A 37 0.50 12.09 8.66
CA HIS A 37 0.04 12.12 10.05
C HIS A 37 -0.57 10.78 10.47
N PHE A 38 -1.44 10.23 9.64
CA PHE A 38 -2.07 8.94 9.93
C PHE A 38 -1.03 7.82 10.02
N ARG A 39 -0.10 7.80 9.08
CA ARG A 39 0.95 6.77 9.04
C ARG A 39 1.87 6.84 10.26
N GLU A 40 2.38 8.03 10.58
CA GLU A 40 3.41 8.16 11.61
C GLU A 40 2.86 8.36 13.01
N HIS A 41 1.73 9.04 13.16
CA HIS A 41 1.19 9.37 14.48
C HIS A 41 0.07 8.43 14.93
N TYR A 42 -0.72 7.90 14.02
CA TYR A 42 -1.77 6.96 14.37
C TYR A 42 -1.28 5.51 14.27
N LEU A 43 -0.64 5.13 13.17
CA LEU A 43 -0.17 3.77 12.95
C LEU A 43 1.24 3.51 13.50
N ASN A 44 1.99 4.54 13.82
CA ASN A 44 3.38 4.42 14.31
C ASN A 44 4.25 3.57 13.39
N LYS A 45 4.17 3.83 12.10
CA LYS A 45 4.83 3.02 11.09
C LYS A 45 6.37 3.14 11.11
N HIS A 46 6.90 4.28 11.56
CA HIS A 46 8.34 4.56 11.53
C HIS A 46 8.93 4.53 10.12
N ALA A 47 8.16 4.99 9.14
CA ALA A 47 8.58 5.14 7.77
C ALA A 47 8.27 6.59 7.38
N ASP A 48 9.20 7.49 7.65
CA ASP A 48 8.96 8.93 7.67
C ASP A 48 9.12 9.63 6.32
N PHE A 49 8.91 8.94 5.20
CA PHE A 49 8.83 9.62 3.91
C PHE A 49 7.68 10.64 3.96
N ARG A 50 7.89 11.79 3.29
CA ARG A 50 6.93 12.90 3.38
C ARG A 50 5.69 12.67 2.53
N ASP A 51 5.87 12.12 1.34
CA ASP A 51 4.79 11.98 0.37
C ASP A 51 5.09 10.87 -0.64
N ALA A 52 4.13 10.62 -1.53
CA ALA A 52 4.25 9.58 -2.53
C ALA A 52 5.40 9.85 -3.50
N GLU A 53 5.64 11.12 -3.85
CA GLU A 53 6.72 11.48 -4.75
C GLU A 53 8.09 11.10 -4.18
N GLU A 54 8.33 11.40 -2.92
CA GLU A 54 9.58 11.04 -2.26
C GLU A 54 9.75 9.53 -2.23
N LEU A 55 8.71 8.80 -1.86
CA LEU A 55 8.76 7.33 -1.81
C LEU A 55 9.09 6.76 -3.19
N SER A 56 8.51 7.33 -4.25
CA SER A 56 8.70 6.84 -5.61
C SER A 56 10.13 6.97 -6.13
N ARG A 57 10.95 7.79 -5.50
CA ARG A 57 12.36 7.92 -5.88
C ARG A 57 13.18 6.68 -5.50
N TYR A 58 12.68 5.89 -4.56
CA TYR A 58 13.43 4.75 -4.01
C TYR A 58 12.75 3.42 -4.25
N PHE A 59 11.42 3.40 -4.33
CA PHE A 59 10.65 2.16 -4.43
C PHE A 59 9.76 2.17 -5.67
N ASP A 60 9.52 0.97 -6.21
CA ASP A 60 8.75 0.79 -7.44
C ASP A 60 7.28 0.45 -7.16
N SER A 61 7.00 -0.24 -6.05
CA SER A 61 5.67 -0.76 -5.76
C SER A 61 5.36 -0.64 -4.28
N PRO A 62 4.57 0.37 -3.89
CA PRO A 62 4.12 0.47 -2.49
C PRO A 62 2.95 -0.45 -2.22
N CYS A 63 2.84 -0.87 -0.97
CA CYS A 63 1.69 -1.60 -0.46
C CYS A 63 0.89 -0.64 0.44
N LEU A 64 -0.35 -0.39 0.08
CA LEU A 64 -1.26 0.47 0.82
C LEU A 64 -2.27 -0.36 1.60
N MET A 65 -2.79 0.21 2.68
CA MET A 65 -3.81 -0.43 3.51
C MET A 65 -5.11 0.35 3.40
N VAL A 66 -6.23 -0.35 3.30
CA VAL A 66 -7.56 0.24 3.18
C VAL A 66 -8.49 -0.38 4.21
N GLY A 67 -9.27 0.44 4.88
CA GLY A 67 -10.33 -0.04 5.75
C GLY A 67 -9.96 -0.05 7.22
N ILE A 68 -9.03 0.79 7.65
CA ILE A 68 -8.63 0.93 9.06
C ILE A 68 -9.54 1.96 9.73
N GLN A 69 -10.02 1.67 10.95
CA GLN A 69 -10.76 2.66 11.73
C GLN A 69 -9.93 3.93 11.90
N GLY A 70 -10.54 5.08 11.67
CA GLY A 70 -9.85 6.37 11.68
C GLY A 70 -9.45 6.86 10.30
N GLN A 71 -9.36 5.96 9.33
CA GLN A 71 -9.11 6.32 7.95
C GLN A 71 -10.38 6.91 7.32
N THR A 72 -10.24 7.85 6.39
CA THR A 72 -11.38 8.46 5.73
C THR A 72 -11.45 8.08 4.25
N LYS A 73 -12.62 8.28 3.65
CA LYS A 73 -12.78 8.06 2.19
C LYS A 73 -11.81 8.94 1.41
N GLU A 74 -11.67 10.19 1.83
CA GLU A 74 -10.78 11.15 1.18
C GLU A 74 -9.32 10.69 1.23
N MET A 75 -8.90 10.11 2.34
CA MET A 75 -7.55 9.56 2.46
C MET A 75 -7.33 8.42 1.47
N ILE A 76 -8.29 7.52 1.35
CA ILE A 76 -8.21 6.39 0.43
C ILE A 76 -8.22 6.88 -1.02
N GLN A 77 -9.10 7.81 -1.36
CA GLN A 77 -9.16 8.38 -2.70
C GLN A 77 -7.83 9.03 -3.08
N ASN A 78 -7.26 9.78 -2.16
CA ASN A 78 -5.98 10.43 -2.37
C ASN A 78 -4.85 9.40 -2.52
N ASP A 79 -4.85 8.37 -1.70
CA ASP A 79 -3.85 7.31 -1.78
C ASP A 79 -3.87 6.62 -3.14
N ILE A 80 -5.05 6.26 -3.64
CA ILE A 80 -5.18 5.59 -4.93
C ILE A 80 -4.76 6.51 -6.07
N ARG A 81 -5.16 7.79 -5.99
CA ARG A 81 -4.76 8.78 -6.99
C ARG A 81 -3.23 8.92 -7.07
N LEU A 82 -2.58 9.00 -5.91
CA LEU A 82 -1.12 9.13 -5.84
C LEU A 82 -0.41 7.86 -6.27
N LEU A 83 -0.98 6.69 -5.94
CA LEU A 83 -0.45 5.43 -6.40
C LEU A 83 -0.38 5.38 -7.92
N LYS A 84 -1.47 5.75 -8.58
CA LYS A 84 -1.53 5.76 -10.05
C LYS A 84 -0.64 6.83 -10.68
N GLN A 85 -0.45 7.94 -9.98
CA GLN A 85 0.34 9.06 -10.48
C GLN A 85 1.84 8.79 -10.44
N PHE A 86 2.34 8.22 -9.36
CA PHE A 86 3.78 8.13 -9.11
C PHE A 86 4.38 6.74 -9.26
N PHE A 87 3.56 5.70 -9.35
CA PHE A 87 4.05 4.32 -9.37
C PHE A 87 3.46 3.55 -10.53
N LYS A 88 4.25 2.62 -11.08
CA LYS A 88 3.79 1.73 -12.15
C LYS A 88 3.12 0.48 -11.61
N LEU A 89 3.42 0.12 -10.36
CA LEU A 89 2.89 -1.07 -9.71
C LEU A 89 2.46 -0.70 -8.29
N GLY A 90 1.54 -1.47 -7.74
CA GLY A 90 1.14 -1.29 -6.36
C GLY A 90 0.29 -2.44 -5.85
N THR A 91 0.19 -2.53 -4.54
CA THR A 91 -0.65 -3.49 -3.85
C THR A 91 -1.54 -2.74 -2.88
N ILE A 92 -2.81 -3.10 -2.84
CA ILE A 92 -3.76 -2.57 -1.88
C ILE A 92 -4.25 -3.74 -1.03
N ASN A 93 -3.98 -3.67 0.27
CA ASN A 93 -4.44 -4.66 1.24
C ASN A 93 -5.71 -4.16 1.91
N VAL A 94 -6.79 -4.92 1.78
CA VAL A 94 -8.00 -4.64 2.55
C VAL A 94 -7.76 -5.17 3.96
N PHE A 95 -7.81 -4.26 4.93
CA PHE A 95 -7.42 -4.58 6.29
C PHE A 95 -8.38 -5.58 6.94
N THR A 96 -7.83 -6.56 7.62
CA THR A 96 -8.58 -7.50 8.44
C THR A 96 -8.13 -7.39 9.88
N ASN A 97 -9.05 -7.66 10.82
CA ASN A 97 -8.72 -7.58 12.23
C ASN A 97 -7.60 -8.57 12.59
N ASN A 98 -6.72 -8.13 13.46
CA ASN A 98 -5.63 -8.96 13.94
C ASN A 98 -5.50 -8.79 15.47
N SER A 99 -4.38 -9.18 16.04
CA SER A 99 -4.17 -9.12 17.48
C SER A 99 -3.83 -7.74 18.01
N THR A 100 -3.71 -6.72 17.14
CA THR A 100 -3.41 -5.34 17.56
C THR A 100 -4.68 -4.59 17.93
N ASP A 101 -4.52 -3.38 18.48
CA ASP A 101 -5.64 -2.51 18.81
C ASP A 101 -6.28 -1.85 17.60
N VAL A 102 -5.61 -1.90 16.45
CA VAL A 102 -6.13 -1.33 15.20
C VAL A 102 -7.26 -2.23 14.71
N LYS A 103 -8.40 -1.63 14.40
CA LYS A 103 -9.60 -2.37 13.98
C LYS A 103 -10.00 -2.03 12.55
N ARG A 104 -10.67 -2.99 11.92
CA ARG A 104 -11.24 -2.84 10.59
C ARG A 104 -12.52 -2.00 10.67
N ASP A 105 -12.67 -1.07 9.72
CA ASP A 105 -13.88 -0.28 9.55
C ASP A 105 -14.70 -0.93 8.43
N GLU A 106 -15.74 -1.68 8.81
CA GLU A 106 -16.53 -2.46 7.87
C GLU A 106 -17.26 -1.58 6.85
N GLU A 107 -17.78 -0.43 7.27
CA GLU A 107 -18.47 0.48 6.36
C GLU A 107 -17.51 1.07 5.33
N LEU A 108 -16.31 1.41 5.75
CA LEU A 108 -15.29 1.95 4.88
C LEU A 108 -14.83 0.88 3.87
N VAL A 109 -14.65 -0.35 4.32
CA VAL A 109 -14.29 -1.46 3.43
C VAL A 109 -15.38 -1.68 2.38
N LYS A 110 -16.65 -1.71 2.81
CA LYS A 110 -17.77 -1.89 1.89
C LYS A 110 -17.79 -0.80 0.83
N TRP A 111 -17.63 0.46 1.24
CA TRP A 111 -17.55 1.58 0.33
C TRP A 111 -16.39 1.40 -0.68
N PHE A 112 -15.22 1.03 -0.19
CA PHE A 112 -14.06 0.84 -1.07
C PHE A 112 -14.31 -0.24 -2.12
N LEU A 113 -14.84 -1.38 -1.70
CA LEU A 113 -15.10 -2.51 -2.61
C LEU A 113 -16.10 -2.14 -3.71
N GLU A 114 -17.09 -1.31 -3.38
CA GLU A 114 -18.08 -0.84 -4.37
C GLU A 114 -17.49 0.24 -5.28
N GLU A 115 -16.82 1.23 -4.70
CA GLU A 115 -16.32 2.39 -5.44
C GLU A 115 -15.16 2.04 -6.36
N TYR A 116 -14.31 1.11 -5.95
CA TYR A 116 -13.09 0.75 -6.67
C TYR A 116 -13.11 -0.67 -7.23
N ARG A 117 -14.27 -1.16 -7.57
CA ARG A 117 -14.42 -2.52 -8.09
C ARG A 117 -13.57 -2.76 -9.34
N GLU A 118 -13.40 -1.76 -10.17
CA GLU A 118 -12.62 -1.86 -11.40
C GLU A 118 -11.13 -2.14 -11.17
N LEU A 119 -10.63 -1.91 -9.97
CA LEU A 119 -9.23 -2.21 -9.66
C LEU A 119 -8.91 -3.71 -9.77
N GLU A 120 -9.90 -4.59 -9.64
CA GLU A 120 -9.68 -6.03 -9.83
C GLU A 120 -9.17 -6.34 -11.24
N HIS A 121 -9.46 -5.48 -12.20
CA HIS A 121 -9.09 -5.68 -13.59
C HIS A 121 -7.88 -4.86 -14.01
N ASP A 122 -7.27 -4.12 -13.08
CA ASP A 122 -6.09 -3.32 -13.36
C ASP A 122 -4.84 -4.18 -13.13
N PRO A 123 -4.09 -4.53 -14.20
CA PRO A 123 -2.95 -5.43 -14.04
C PRO A 123 -1.78 -4.80 -13.30
N SER A 124 -1.79 -3.49 -13.08
CA SER A 124 -0.71 -2.80 -12.37
C SER A 124 -0.95 -2.74 -10.85
N ILE A 125 -2.16 -3.07 -10.40
CA ILE A 125 -2.55 -2.98 -8.99
C ILE A 125 -3.12 -4.31 -8.53
N GLU A 126 -2.48 -4.89 -7.52
CA GLU A 126 -2.98 -6.11 -6.88
C GLU A 126 -3.81 -5.72 -5.67
N VAL A 127 -5.04 -6.22 -5.59
CA VAL A 127 -5.91 -6.00 -4.42
C VAL A 127 -6.01 -7.29 -3.65
N LEU A 128 -5.56 -7.28 -2.41
CA LEU A 128 -5.60 -8.44 -1.51
C LEU A 128 -6.72 -8.25 -0.50
N TYR A 129 -7.63 -9.23 -0.43
CA TYR A 129 -8.80 -9.18 0.44
C TYR A 129 -9.19 -10.60 0.85
N GLU A 130 -10.09 -10.70 1.84
CA GLU A 130 -10.64 -11.99 2.21
C GLU A 130 -11.64 -12.46 1.15
N ASN A 131 -11.76 -13.76 0.95
CA ASN A 131 -12.65 -14.34 -0.04
C ASN A 131 -14.10 -13.89 0.10
N THR A 132 -14.53 -13.58 1.32
CA THR A 132 -15.91 -13.17 1.59
C THR A 132 -16.17 -11.69 1.28
N ASP A 133 -15.14 -10.87 1.10
CA ASP A 133 -15.31 -9.42 0.92
C ASP A 133 -16.10 -9.06 -0.34
N PHE A 134 -15.93 -9.83 -1.42
CA PHE A 134 -16.67 -9.64 -2.67
C PHE A 134 -17.80 -10.67 -2.83
N GLY A 135 -18.16 -11.34 -1.77
CA GLY A 135 -19.19 -12.37 -1.83
C GLY A 135 -18.74 -13.65 -2.50
N VAL A 136 -17.44 -13.85 -2.66
CA VAL A 136 -16.88 -15.09 -3.20
C VAL A 136 -16.27 -15.89 -2.05
N GLY A 137 -16.40 -17.20 -2.14
CA GLY A 137 -15.87 -18.08 -1.11
C GLY A 137 -16.98 -18.74 -0.35
N ASP A 138 -16.69 -19.78 0.35
CA ASP A 138 -17.52 -20.75 1.00
C ASP A 138 -18.72 -21.19 0.26
#